data_6f4034ca9b1196ea5f6c9e06bb56b86f
#
_entry.id   6f4034ca9b1196ea5f6c9e06bb56b86f
#
_cell.length_a   1.000
_cell.length_b   1.000
_cell.length_c   1.000
_cell.angle_alpha   90.00
_cell.angle_beta   90.00
_cell.angle_gamma   90.00
#
_symmetry.space_group_name_H-M   'P 1'
#
loop_
_entity.id
_entity.type
_entity.pdbx_description
1 polymer ?
#
loop_
_entity_poly.entity_id
_entity_poly.type
_entity_poly.pdbx_seq_one_letter_code
_entity_poly.pdbx_strand_id
1 'polypeptide(L)'
;MKPKRTILCVDDDERSLSIRKVILESRGYRVLACSDPERAIEFMRCGGIDLVITDLMMPKLSGAKLIDRVKAISPCTPTLLFSGSVTACGEDHLADCWLSKGEFAPIELLERVRRLLVRKRGPKRHVNLHPDVVVHFSGRWQRS
;
A
#
# COMPACT_ATOMS: atom_id res chain seq x y z
N MET A 1 9.94 21.46 10.78
CA MET A 1 9.33 21.01 9.51
C MET A 1 9.19 19.48 9.55
N LYS A 2 8.01 19.00 9.21
CA LYS A 2 7.78 17.55 9.22
C LYS A 2 8.36 16.91 7.96
N PRO A 3 8.99 15.75 8.08
CA PRO A 3 9.43 15.03 6.89
C PRO A 3 8.22 14.56 6.08
N LYS A 4 8.40 14.52 4.76
CA LYS A 4 7.35 14.04 3.89
C LYS A 4 7.19 12.54 4.02
N ARG A 5 5.96 12.08 3.91
CA ARG A 5 5.70 10.64 3.82
C ARG A 5 6.05 10.16 2.42
N THR A 6 6.65 9.01 2.33
CA THR A 6 7.09 8.44 1.08
C THR A 6 6.17 7.29 0.68
N ILE A 7 5.64 7.38 -0.54
CA ILE A 7 4.71 6.39 -1.08
C ILE A 7 5.36 5.73 -2.28
N LEU A 8 5.40 4.40 -2.26
CA LEU A 8 5.90 3.62 -3.38
C LEU A 8 4.70 3.22 -4.24
N CYS A 9 4.68 3.66 -5.49
CA CYS A 9 3.61 3.32 -6.43
C CYS A 9 4.14 2.38 -7.48
N VAL A 10 3.48 1.24 -7.66
CA VAL A 10 3.91 0.21 -8.59
C VAL A 10 2.78 -0.08 -9.58
N ASP A 11 3.08 0.01 -10.85
CA ASP A 11 2.12 -0.29 -11.91
C ASP A 11 2.90 -0.43 -13.21
N ASP A 12 2.59 -1.43 -14.02
CA ASP A 12 3.26 -1.60 -15.30
C ASP A 12 2.84 -0.55 -16.32
N ASP A 13 1.74 0.16 -16.08
CA ASP A 13 1.28 1.22 -16.96
C ASP A 13 1.84 2.55 -16.49
N GLU A 14 2.80 3.08 -17.25
CA GLU A 14 3.47 4.30 -16.85
C GLU A 14 2.56 5.52 -16.85
N ARG A 15 1.53 5.51 -17.67
CA ARG A 15 0.57 6.60 -17.65
C ARG A 15 -0.19 6.65 -16.33
N SER A 16 -0.64 5.50 -15.86
CA SER A 16 -1.31 5.43 -14.57
C SER A 16 -0.39 5.88 -13.44
N LEU A 17 0.87 5.48 -13.51
CA LEU A 17 1.84 5.91 -12.51
C LEU A 17 2.00 7.42 -12.49
N SER A 18 2.10 8.03 -13.67
CA SER A 18 2.28 9.47 -13.75
C SER A 18 1.09 10.21 -13.15
N ILE A 19 -0.10 9.74 -13.43
CA ILE A 19 -1.31 10.38 -12.91
C ILE A 19 -1.35 10.29 -11.39
N ARG A 20 -1.10 9.10 -10.86
CA ARG A 20 -1.10 8.92 -9.41
C ARG A 20 -0.03 9.75 -8.72
N LYS A 21 1.13 9.84 -9.36
CA LYS A 21 2.20 10.63 -8.81
C LYS A 21 1.81 12.09 -8.68
N VAL A 22 1.20 12.66 -9.73
CA VAL A 22 0.75 14.05 -9.68
C VAL A 22 -0.28 14.25 -8.57
N ILE A 23 -1.25 13.35 -8.48
CA ILE A 23 -2.28 13.46 -7.46
C ILE A 23 -1.67 13.46 -6.06
N LEU A 24 -0.80 12.50 -5.80
CA LEU A 24 -0.24 12.36 -4.46
C LEU A 24 0.73 13.49 -4.11
N GLU A 25 1.53 13.89 -5.08
CA GLU A 25 2.46 14.98 -4.81
C GLU A 25 1.74 16.31 -4.56
N SER A 26 0.53 16.44 -5.09
CA SER A 26 -0.24 17.66 -4.84
C SER A 26 -0.59 17.83 -3.37
N ARG A 27 -0.53 16.77 -2.60
CA ARG A 27 -0.77 16.85 -1.15
C ARG A 27 0.50 16.73 -0.34
N GLY A 28 1.65 16.87 -0.98
CA GLY A 28 2.92 16.94 -0.27
C GLY A 28 3.58 15.61 0.00
N TYR A 29 3.08 14.52 -0.57
CA TYR A 29 3.75 13.23 -0.42
C TYR A 29 4.92 13.13 -1.37
N ARG A 30 5.94 12.36 -0.97
CA ARG A 30 7.02 11.99 -1.86
C ARG A 30 6.64 10.68 -2.53
N VAL A 31 6.76 10.60 -3.85
CA VAL A 31 6.31 9.42 -4.58
C VAL A 31 7.48 8.80 -5.32
N LEU A 32 7.69 7.52 -5.09
CA LEU A 32 8.61 6.71 -5.88
C LEU A 32 7.76 5.87 -6.83
N ALA A 33 7.82 6.18 -8.12
CA ALA A 33 7.05 5.47 -9.12
C ALA A 33 7.91 4.38 -9.73
N CYS A 34 7.39 3.18 -9.81
CA CYS A 34 8.15 2.03 -10.24
C CYS A 34 7.29 1.13 -11.11
N SER A 35 7.75 0.82 -12.32
CA SER A 35 7.01 -0.04 -13.22
C SER A 35 7.45 -1.50 -13.16
N ASP A 36 8.45 -1.81 -12.35
CA ASP A 36 8.99 -3.15 -12.21
C ASP A 36 8.81 -3.64 -10.78
N PRO A 37 8.02 -4.69 -10.54
CA PRO A 37 7.81 -5.17 -9.18
C PRO A 37 9.09 -5.60 -8.46
N GLU A 38 10.07 -6.11 -9.19
CA GLU A 38 11.33 -6.50 -8.54
C GLU A 38 12.08 -5.27 -8.02
N ARG A 39 12.03 -4.18 -8.77
CA ARG A 39 12.60 -2.93 -8.32
C ARG A 39 11.90 -2.42 -7.06
N ALA A 40 10.58 -2.60 -7.02
CA ALA A 40 9.80 -2.19 -5.87
C ALA A 40 10.26 -2.92 -4.61
N ILE A 41 10.56 -4.21 -4.73
CA ILE A 41 11.06 -4.99 -3.60
C ILE A 41 12.40 -4.42 -3.11
N GLU A 42 13.26 -4.02 -4.04
CA GLU A 42 14.52 -3.42 -3.64
C GLU A 42 14.32 -2.13 -2.86
N PHE A 43 13.37 -1.29 -3.30
CA PHE A 43 13.04 -0.08 -2.56
C PHE A 43 12.57 -0.41 -1.15
N MET A 44 11.76 -1.45 -1.01
CA MET A 44 11.28 -1.86 0.31
C MET A 44 12.44 -2.28 1.21
N ARG A 45 13.40 -2.99 0.65
CA ARG A 45 14.55 -3.44 1.45
C ARG A 45 15.42 -2.29 1.91
N CYS A 46 15.45 -1.22 1.13
CA CYS A 46 16.22 -0.04 1.54
C CYS A 46 15.54 0.73 2.67
N GLY A 47 14.26 0.51 2.89
CA GLY A 47 13.55 1.18 3.97
C GLY A 47 13.05 2.55 3.60
N GLY A 48 12.31 3.16 4.52
CA GLY A 48 11.84 4.52 4.35
C GLY A 48 10.53 4.65 3.59
N ILE A 49 9.86 3.55 3.30
CA ILE A 49 8.59 3.57 2.59
C ILE A 49 7.45 3.56 3.62
N ASP A 50 6.56 4.53 3.52
CA ASP A 50 5.44 4.67 4.46
C ASP A 50 4.17 4.02 3.97
N LEU A 51 4.02 3.81 2.67
CA LEU A 51 2.82 3.22 2.08
C LEU A 51 3.17 2.66 0.72
N VAL A 52 2.59 1.51 0.37
CA VAL A 52 2.75 0.92 -0.96
C VAL A 52 1.40 0.92 -1.65
N ILE A 53 1.38 1.39 -2.88
CA ILE A 53 0.21 1.34 -3.76
C ILE A 53 0.60 0.52 -4.98
N THR A 54 -0.17 -0.50 -5.29
CA THR A 54 0.13 -1.33 -6.45
C THR A 54 -1.13 -1.68 -7.22
N ASP A 55 -0.95 -1.89 -8.53
CA ASP A 55 -1.98 -2.46 -9.35
C ASP A 55 -2.01 -3.98 -9.13
N LEU A 56 -3.18 -4.59 -9.22
CA LEU A 56 -3.31 -6.03 -9.08
C LEU A 56 -2.75 -6.79 -10.26
N MET A 57 -3.08 -6.33 -11.47
CA MET A 57 -2.74 -7.05 -12.70
C MET A 57 -1.46 -6.49 -13.30
N MET A 58 -0.37 -7.21 -13.09
CA MET A 58 0.93 -6.87 -13.66
C MET A 58 1.55 -8.14 -14.23
N PRO A 59 2.30 -8.04 -15.35
CA PRO A 59 2.74 -9.24 -16.05
C PRO A 59 3.74 -10.11 -15.31
N LYS A 60 4.67 -9.50 -14.62
CA LYS A 60 5.75 -10.29 -13.98
C LYS A 60 5.35 -10.84 -12.62
N LEU A 61 4.65 -10.06 -11.86
CA LEU A 61 4.28 -10.41 -10.50
C LEU A 61 2.98 -9.69 -10.19
N SER A 62 1.97 -10.41 -9.76
CA SER A 62 0.70 -9.77 -9.45
C SER A 62 0.85 -8.85 -8.25
N GLY A 63 -0.04 -7.86 -8.18
CA GLY A 63 -0.02 -6.97 -7.03
C GLY A 63 -0.26 -7.69 -5.72
N ALA A 64 -1.09 -8.72 -5.73
CA ALA A 64 -1.32 -9.49 -4.50
C ALA A 64 -0.04 -10.16 -4.01
N LYS A 65 0.73 -10.74 -4.93
CA LYS A 65 1.99 -11.37 -4.55
C LYS A 65 3.03 -10.34 -4.15
N LEU A 66 3.01 -9.18 -4.80
CA LEU A 66 3.89 -8.10 -4.39
C LEU A 66 3.60 -7.68 -2.95
N ILE A 67 2.32 -7.56 -2.61
CA ILE A 67 1.94 -7.19 -1.26
C ILE A 67 2.38 -8.25 -0.26
N ASP A 68 2.26 -9.53 -0.60
CA ASP A 68 2.76 -10.59 0.27
C ASP A 68 4.25 -10.38 0.57
N ARG A 69 5.02 -10.07 -0.46
CA ARG A 69 6.46 -9.86 -0.28
C ARG A 69 6.75 -8.59 0.51
N VAL A 70 5.98 -7.54 0.28
CA VAL A 70 6.12 -6.31 1.05
C VAL A 70 5.85 -6.57 2.53
N LYS A 71 4.79 -7.31 2.82
CA LYS A 71 4.45 -7.62 4.22
C LYS A 71 5.49 -8.52 4.87
N ALA A 72 6.16 -9.37 4.09
CA ALA A 72 7.23 -10.19 4.64
C ALA A 72 8.42 -9.33 5.04
N ILE A 73 8.69 -8.26 4.29
CA ILE A 73 9.80 -7.35 4.59
C ILE A 73 9.41 -6.39 5.70
N SER A 74 8.21 -5.82 5.62
CA SER A 74 7.77 -4.77 6.55
C SER A 74 6.29 -4.95 6.85
N PRO A 75 5.95 -5.77 7.84
CA PRO A 75 4.54 -6.11 8.11
C PRO A 75 3.68 -4.92 8.47
N CYS A 76 4.26 -3.86 9.00
CA CYS A 76 3.49 -2.70 9.43
C CYS A 76 3.29 -1.66 8.33
N THR A 77 3.91 -1.83 7.18
CA THR A 77 3.72 -0.88 6.09
C THR A 77 2.34 -1.09 5.46
N PRO A 78 1.48 -0.08 5.49
CA PRO A 78 0.16 -0.22 4.88
C PRO A 78 0.26 -0.35 3.36
N THR A 79 -0.72 -1.03 2.79
CA THR A 79 -0.75 -1.29 1.36
C THR A 79 -2.13 -1.00 0.80
N LEU A 80 -2.16 -0.49 -0.43
CA LEU A 80 -3.38 -0.21 -1.16
C LEU A 80 -3.30 -0.86 -2.54
N LEU A 81 -4.33 -1.60 -2.89
CA LEU A 81 -4.37 -2.37 -4.12
C LEU A 81 -5.40 -1.79 -5.07
N PHE A 82 -5.00 -1.55 -6.32
CA PHE A 82 -5.93 -1.16 -7.38
C PHE A 82 -6.32 -2.38 -8.17
N SER A 83 -7.61 -2.55 -8.41
CA SER A 83 -8.12 -3.69 -9.16
C SER A 83 -9.11 -3.21 -10.20
N GLY A 84 -9.07 -3.80 -11.38
CA GLY A 84 -10.02 -3.50 -12.43
C GLY A 84 -11.40 -4.11 -12.20
N SER A 85 -11.49 -5.03 -11.25
CA SER A 85 -12.75 -5.69 -10.96
C SER A 85 -12.79 -6.08 -9.49
N VAL A 86 -13.94 -5.84 -8.86
CA VAL A 86 -14.13 -6.22 -7.47
C VAL A 86 -13.96 -7.71 -7.28
N THR A 87 -14.45 -8.50 -8.23
CA THR A 87 -14.35 -9.94 -8.11
C THR A 87 -12.93 -10.46 -8.27
N ALA A 88 -12.07 -9.68 -8.91
CA ALA A 88 -10.68 -10.10 -9.08
C ALA A 88 -9.87 -9.90 -7.81
N CYS A 89 -10.41 -9.19 -6.85
CA CYS A 89 -9.67 -8.91 -5.63
C CYS A 89 -9.62 -10.09 -4.69
N GLY A 90 -10.36 -11.12 -4.91
CA GLY A 90 -10.29 -12.28 -4.05
C GLY A 90 -10.20 -11.93 -2.57
N GLU A 91 -10.27 -12.92 -1.74
CA GLU A 91 -10.24 -12.66 -0.32
C GLU A 91 -8.92 -12.99 0.33
N ASP A 92 -7.97 -13.47 -0.45
CA ASP A 92 -6.75 -14.03 0.11
C ASP A 92 -5.55 -13.12 0.01
N HIS A 93 -5.76 -11.83 -0.19
CA HIS A 93 -4.63 -10.92 -0.26
C HIS A 93 -4.49 -10.17 1.06
N LEU A 94 -3.27 -9.69 1.31
CA LEU A 94 -2.95 -9.01 2.55
C LEU A 94 -3.06 -7.49 2.45
N ALA A 95 -3.66 -6.98 1.37
CA ALA A 95 -3.80 -5.54 1.21
C ALA A 95 -4.68 -4.95 2.30
N ASP A 96 -4.28 -3.82 2.82
CA ASP A 96 -5.04 -3.12 3.85
C ASP A 96 -6.25 -2.40 3.28
N CYS A 97 -6.21 -2.08 2.00
CA CYS A 97 -7.29 -1.35 1.33
C CYS A 97 -7.21 -1.63 -0.15
N TRP A 98 -8.34 -1.54 -0.83
CA TRP A 98 -8.32 -1.65 -2.28
C TRP A 98 -9.34 -0.71 -2.89
N LEU A 99 -9.07 -0.29 -4.14
CA LEU A 99 -9.91 0.63 -4.88
C LEU A 99 -10.13 0.09 -6.28
N SER A 100 -11.29 0.41 -6.84
CA SER A 100 -11.58 0.09 -8.22
C SER A 100 -10.74 0.97 -9.13
N LYS A 101 -10.05 0.35 -10.09
CA LYS A 101 -9.05 1.06 -10.89
C LYS A 101 -9.67 2.12 -11.77
N GLY A 102 -10.82 1.87 -12.35
CA GLY A 102 -11.41 2.78 -13.33
C GLY A 102 -12.45 3.73 -12.80
N GLU A 103 -12.76 3.68 -11.53
CA GLU A 103 -13.94 4.38 -11.02
C GLU A 103 -13.68 5.26 -9.82
N PHE A 104 -12.43 5.47 -9.45
CA PHE A 104 -12.17 6.32 -8.29
C PHE A 104 -11.99 7.77 -8.71
N ALA A 105 -12.40 8.67 -7.83
CA ALA A 105 -12.08 10.08 -7.97
C ALA A 105 -10.75 10.35 -7.26
N PRO A 106 -9.97 11.34 -7.73
CA PRO A 106 -8.71 11.66 -7.06
C PRO A 106 -8.86 11.91 -5.57
N ILE A 107 -9.96 12.54 -5.15
CA ILE A 107 -10.18 12.80 -3.74
C ILE A 107 -10.35 11.49 -2.97
N GLU A 108 -10.91 10.48 -3.58
CA GLU A 108 -11.09 9.19 -2.92
C GLU A 108 -9.74 8.52 -2.65
N LEU A 109 -8.83 8.57 -3.62
CA LEU A 109 -7.49 8.04 -3.43
C LEU A 109 -6.79 8.76 -2.28
N LEU A 110 -6.87 10.09 -2.27
CA LEU A 110 -6.22 10.89 -1.25
C LEU A 110 -6.78 10.59 0.15
N GLU A 111 -8.09 10.38 0.25
CA GLU A 111 -8.69 10.04 1.52
C GLU A 111 -8.23 8.68 2.03
N ARG A 112 -8.16 7.69 1.13
CA ARG A 112 -7.71 6.36 1.54
C ARG A 112 -6.26 6.39 1.99
N VAL A 113 -5.42 7.11 1.26
CA VAL A 113 -4.02 7.25 1.61
C VAL A 113 -3.88 7.91 2.99
N ARG A 114 -4.61 8.99 3.22
CA ARG A 114 -4.55 9.69 4.50
C ARG A 114 -4.94 8.76 5.65
N ARG A 115 -6.00 7.99 5.47
CA ARG A 115 -6.46 7.07 6.50
C ARG A 115 -5.44 5.98 6.80
N LEU A 116 -4.84 5.43 5.75
CA LEU A 116 -3.84 4.39 5.94
C LEU A 116 -2.62 4.91 6.68
N LEU A 117 -2.19 6.11 6.36
CA LEU A 117 -1.02 6.68 7.01
C LEU A 117 -1.29 7.04 8.47
N VAL A 118 -2.50 7.47 8.77
CA VAL A 118 -2.87 7.73 10.15
C VAL A 118 -2.88 6.44 10.96
N ARG A 119 -3.43 5.35 10.39
CA ARG A 119 -3.45 4.06 11.07
C ARG A 119 -2.05 3.57 11.37
N LYS A 120 -1.13 3.76 10.41
CA LYS A 120 0.25 3.35 10.64
C LYS A 120 0.86 4.04 11.84
N ARG A 121 0.47 5.29 12.06
CA ARG A 121 1.01 6.07 13.17
C ARG A 121 0.30 5.81 14.48
N GLY A 122 -0.78 5.06 14.46
CA GLY A 122 -1.54 4.78 15.66
C GLY A 122 -0.74 4.02 16.69
N PRO A 123 -1.22 4.03 17.92
CA PRO A 123 -0.53 3.29 18.97
C PRO A 123 -0.50 1.84 18.61
N LYS A 124 0.47 1.35 18.95
CA LYS A 124 0.55 0.00 18.59
C LYS A 124 -0.13 -0.82 19.56
N ARG A 125 -0.74 -0.44 19.81
CA ARG A 125 -1.30 -1.23 20.33
C ARG A 125 -1.60 -2.22 20.33
N HIS A 126 -0.94 -1.71 19.98
CA HIS A 126 -1.13 -2.64 20.13
C HIS A 126 -1.16 -3.33 20.33
N VAL A 127 -0.99 -3.26 20.38
CA VAL A 127 -1.12 -4.12 20.76
C VAL A 127 -1.25 -4.76 21.01
N ASN A 128 -1.05 -4.82 21.33
CA ASN A 128 -1.26 -5.68 21.67
C ASN A 128 -1.58 -6.29 21.95
N LEU A 129 -1.47 -6.18 22.09
CA LEU A 129 -1.85 -7.00 22.29
C LEU A 129 -1.85 -7.92 22.63
N HIS A 130 -1.64 -8.16 23.08
CA HIS A 130 -1.58 -9.21 23.46
C HIS A 130 -1.14 -10.13 23.03
N PRO A 131 -0.63 -10.30 23.54
CA PRO A 131 0.03 -11.27 22.90
C PRO A 131 -0.65 -12.44 22.70
N ASP A 132 -0.92 -12.83 22.77
CA ASP A 132 -1.64 -13.79 22.37
C ASP A 132 -2.72 -13.25 21.75
N VAL A 133 -2.73 -12.52 21.50
CA VAL A 133 -3.73 -12.20 20.85
C VAL A 133 -3.62 -11.77 19.68
N VAL A 134 -3.14 -11.87 19.43
CA VAL A 134 -3.02 -11.60 18.60
C VAL A 134 -3.72 -11.04 17.81
N VAL A 135 -3.70 -10.70 17.55
CA VAL A 135 -4.25 -10.25 17.08
C VAL A 135 -4.76 -9.80 16.20
N HIS A 136 -4.86 -9.82 15.76
CA HIS A 136 -5.20 -9.52 14.91
C HIS A 136 -6.02 -8.65 14.44
N PHE A 137 -6.25 -8.31 14.54
CA PHE A 137 -6.86 -7.70 14.22
C PHE A 137 -7.26 -7.40 13.28
N SER A 138 -7.19 -7.54 12.84
CA SER A 138 -7.44 -7.50 11.97
C SER A 138 -7.30 -7.44 11.51
N GLY A 139 -7.09 -7.50 11.52
CA GLY A 139 -6.67 -7.65 11.49
C GLY A 139 -6.08 -7.58 11.40
N ARG A 140 -5.55 -7.67 11.47
CA ARG A 140 -4.78 -7.72 11.50
C ARG A 140 -4.01 -7.58 11.91
N TRP A 141 -3.70 -7.38 12.30
CA TRP A 141 -2.78 -7.24 12.83
C TRP A 141 -2.27 -7.78 13.24
N GLN A 142 -1.96 -8.02 13.41
CA GLN A 142 -1.50 -8.51 14.05
C GLN A 142 -0.88 -8.74 14.53
N ARG A 143 -0.34 -8.98 15.02
CA ARG A 143 0.36 -9.19 15.60
C ARG A 143 0.86 -9.56 15.77
N SER A 144 1.13 -9.47 15.91
CA SER A 144 1.43 -9.86 16.11
C SER A 144 1.50 -9.91 15.97
#